data_851e66de7b37ae5c4714753b261a307c
#
_entry.id   851e66de7b37ae5c4714753b261a307c
#
_cell.length_a   1.000
_cell.length_b   1.000
_cell.length_c   1.000
_cell.angle_alpha   90.00
_cell.angle_beta   90.00
_cell.angle_gamma   90.00
#
_symmetry.space_group_name_H-M   'P 1'
#
loop_
_entity.id
_entity.type
_entity.pdbx_description
1 polymer ?
#
loop_
_entity_poly.entity_id
_entity_poly.type
_entity_poly.pdbx_seq_one_letter_code
_entity_poly.pdbx_strand_id
1 'polypeptide(L)'
;MRSPVAHGTIKSIDASAALALTGVHAVWTAADVAHIPPIPFRLTGLKMLEPYRQPVLAKDTVRYVGEPVAVVFADDQYVAEDAADLVEIEIGQLQATLQATEGPGVYQGELTTEASVIRKGFGDVDSAFHDAHAVVSLELAVGRHSGVPMETRGAIARYDEVRDVLEMHGAAKVPHWNRDTLAQMLGLKRSSVQLYEGHVGGGFGIRGELYPEDILVCAAALEFKRPIKWIEDRREHLIAANHSRQQDHKVRAAIDAEGRILAIDDEFFHDNGAYMRTHAATVPDLAAAMLPGPYRVAAYRAVGHIRLTNKTPCGTYRAPGRYESSFVRERLLDAIAGKVGVDKVEIRRRNLIGKSAMPYTLGLETLGTHIVYDSGDYVGLLDKALALAGLDQSATGDG
;
A
#
# COMPACT_ATOMS: atom_id res chain seq x y z
N MET A 1 -2.05 -9.60 -20.98
CA MET A 1 -1.36 -10.85 -20.56
C MET A 1 -0.66 -10.63 -19.22
N ARG A 2 -0.85 -11.55 -18.28
CA ARG A 2 -0.29 -11.45 -16.92
C ARG A 2 0.51 -12.70 -16.57
N SER A 3 1.52 -12.53 -15.75
CA SER A 3 2.32 -13.67 -15.25
C SER A 3 1.45 -14.64 -14.45
N PRO A 4 1.50 -15.95 -14.78
CA PRO A 4 0.87 -17.00 -13.98
C PRO A 4 1.74 -17.47 -12.82
N VAL A 5 3.03 -17.04 -12.75
CA VAL A 5 4.00 -17.47 -11.74
C VAL A 5 4.42 -16.29 -10.85
N ALA A 6 4.78 -16.62 -9.62
CA ALA A 6 5.15 -15.61 -8.62
C ALA A 6 6.56 -15.03 -8.84
N HIS A 7 7.50 -15.82 -9.39
CA HIS A 7 8.87 -15.38 -9.66
C HIS A 7 9.46 -16.21 -10.80
N GLY A 8 10.03 -15.55 -11.79
CA GLY A 8 10.62 -16.27 -12.93
C GLY A 8 11.30 -15.36 -13.94
N THR A 9 12.21 -15.93 -14.70
CA THR A 9 12.87 -15.25 -15.83
C THR A 9 12.04 -15.44 -17.09
N ILE A 10 11.69 -14.36 -17.77
CA ILE A 10 11.04 -14.40 -19.08
C ILE A 10 12.10 -14.85 -20.10
N LYS A 11 11.88 -16.01 -20.71
CA LYS A 11 12.81 -16.58 -21.72
C LYS A 11 12.43 -16.15 -23.12
N SER A 12 11.12 -16.20 -23.41
CA SER A 12 10.58 -15.79 -24.71
C SER A 12 9.12 -15.36 -24.59
N ILE A 13 8.70 -14.51 -25.50
CA ILE A 13 7.29 -14.14 -25.75
C ILE A 13 7.08 -14.30 -27.24
N ASP A 14 6.25 -15.25 -27.64
CA ASP A 14 5.85 -15.45 -29.03
C ASP A 14 4.40 -14.96 -29.24
N ALA A 15 4.25 -13.88 -29.99
CA ALA A 15 2.98 -13.28 -30.35
C ALA A 15 2.56 -13.56 -31.79
N SER A 16 3.29 -14.42 -32.53
CA SER A 16 3.08 -14.61 -33.97
C SER A 16 1.67 -15.11 -34.29
N ALA A 17 1.14 -16.06 -33.53
CA ALA A 17 -0.23 -16.58 -33.70
C ALA A 17 -1.29 -15.52 -33.37
N ALA A 18 -1.09 -14.73 -32.33
CA ALA A 18 -1.97 -13.63 -31.95
C ALA A 18 -2.01 -12.54 -33.04
N LEU A 19 -0.87 -12.15 -33.57
CA LEU A 19 -0.75 -11.14 -34.63
C LEU A 19 -1.35 -11.60 -35.97
N ALA A 20 -1.46 -12.91 -36.21
CA ALA A 20 -2.11 -13.47 -37.41
C ALA A 20 -3.65 -13.46 -37.31
N LEU A 21 -4.23 -13.23 -36.14
CA LEU A 21 -5.66 -13.20 -35.94
C LEU A 21 -6.26 -11.91 -36.54
N THR A 22 -7.30 -12.05 -37.35
CA THR A 22 -7.99 -10.90 -37.96
C THR A 22 -8.55 -9.99 -36.86
N GLY A 23 -8.33 -8.69 -37.00
CA GLY A 23 -8.76 -7.69 -36.01
C GLY A 23 -7.74 -7.37 -34.90
N VAL A 24 -6.61 -8.08 -34.86
CA VAL A 24 -5.48 -7.73 -33.97
C VAL A 24 -4.60 -6.68 -34.65
N HIS A 25 -4.30 -5.61 -33.95
CA HIS A 25 -3.49 -4.49 -34.43
C HIS A 25 -2.05 -4.55 -33.96
N ALA A 26 -1.84 -4.94 -32.69
CA ALA A 26 -0.52 -5.06 -32.12
C ALA A 26 -0.52 -5.93 -30.85
N VAL A 27 0.65 -6.47 -30.55
CA VAL A 27 0.97 -7.05 -29.24
C VAL A 27 2.23 -6.34 -28.75
N TRP A 28 2.13 -5.61 -27.63
CA TRP A 28 3.27 -4.94 -27.03
C TRP A 28 3.84 -5.73 -25.87
N THR A 29 5.14 -5.75 -25.82
CA THR A 29 5.98 -6.28 -24.73
C THR A 29 6.77 -5.14 -24.09
N ALA A 30 7.63 -5.46 -23.13
CA ALA A 30 8.51 -4.47 -22.53
C ALA A 30 9.45 -3.76 -23.53
N ALA A 31 9.76 -4.39 -24.69
CA ALA A 31 10.57 -3.79 -25.74
C ALA A 31 9.86 -2.61 -26.41
N ASP A 32 8.57 -2.74 -26.66
CA ASP A 32 7.75 -1.72 -27.33
C ASP A 32 7.55 -0.47 -26.47
N VAL A 33 7.56 -0.63 -25.15
CA VAL A 33 7.38 0.44 -24.16
C VAL A 33 8.66 0.79 -23.41
N ALA A 34 9.84 0.41 -23.91
CA ALA A 34 11.12 0.63 -23.25
C ALA A 34 11.47 2.12 -23.01
N HIS A 35 10.84 3.01 -23.80
CA HIS A 35 10.98 4.45 -23.66
C HIS A 35 10.16 5.04 -22.51
N ILE A 36 9.17 4.29 -21.96
CA ILE A 36 8.32 4.73 -20.87
C ILE A 36 9.00 4.38 -19.54
N PRO A 37 9.27 5.37 -18.66
CA PRO A 37 9.93 5.12 -17.39
C PRO A 37 9.04 4.34 -16.42
N PRO A 38 9.61 3.69 -15.39
CA PRO A 38 8.84 3.10 -14.30
C PRO A 38 7.96 4.13 -13.58
N ILE A 39 6.83 3.66 -13.02
CA ILE A 39 5.83 4.50 -12.36
C ILE A 39 6.44 5.22 -11.15
N PRO A 40 6.39 6.58 -11.10
CA PRO A 40 7.03 7.34 -10.03
C PRO A 40 6.26 7.28 -8.70
N PHE A 41 6.95 7.66 -7.63
CA PHE A 41 6.35 7.84 -6.31
C PHE A 41 5.61 9.18 -6.20
N ARG A 42 4.55 9.19 -5.38
CA ARG A 42 3.80 10.40 -5.08
C ARG A 42 4.20 11.05 -3.75
N LEU A 43 4.33 10.25 -2.70
CA LEU A 43 4.45 10.73 -1.32
C LEU A 43 5.77 10.37 -0.64
N THR A 44 6.68 9.72 -1.33
CA THR A 44 8.00 9.42 -0.81
C THR A 44 9.08 10.16 -1.59
N GLY A 45 10.03 10.78 -0.88
CA GLY A 45 11.22 11.40 -1.45
C GLY A 45 12.49 10.56 -1.27
N LEU A 46 12.36 9.31 -0.85
CA LEU A 46 13.49 8.42 -0.57
C LEU A 46 14.10 7.89 -1.87
N LYS A 47 15.17 8.53 -2.34
CA LYS A 47 15.86 8.16 -3.58
C LYS A 47 16.32 6.71 -3.61
N MET A 48 16.66 6.12 -2.48
CA MET A 48 17.06 4.73 -2.36
C MET A 48 15.98 3.74 -2.80
N LEU A 49 14.70 4.14 -2.85
CA LEU A 49 13.59 3.31 -3.29
C LEU A 49 13.36 3.34 -4.81
N GLU A 50 13.98 4.28 -5.54
CA GLU A 50 13.81 4.45 -6.98
C GLU A 50 14.08 3.16 -7.79
N PRO A 51 15.10 2.34 -7.49
CA PRO A 51 15.35 1.09 -8.23
C PRO A 51 14.26 0.02 -8.08
N TYR A 52 13.37 0.16 -7.12
CA TYR A 52 12.30 -0.80 -6.82
C TYR A 52 10.95 -0.42 -7.45
N ARG A 53 10.91 0.63 -8.29
CA ARG A 53 9.69 1.07 -8.97
C ARG A 53 9.20 0.02 -9.97
N GLN A 54 7.88 -0.09 -10.11
CA GLN A 54 7.25 -1.00 -11.06
C GLN A 54 7.38 -0.47 -12.49
N PRO A 55 7.92 -1.27 -13.44
CA PRO A 55 7.85 -0.97 -14.87
C PRO A 55 6.41 -1.11 -15.38
N VAL A 56 6.13 -0.57 -16.57
CA VAL A 56 4.81 -0.68 -17.20
C VAL A 56 4.52 -2.11 -17.66
N LEU A 57 5.52 -2.80 -18.21
CA LEU A 57 5.51 -4.23 -18.51
C LEU A 57 6.77 -4.88 -17.95
N ALA A 58 6.66 -6.12 -17.46
CA ALA A 58 7.81 -6.90 -17.01
C ALA A 58 8.78 -7.16 -18.17
N LYS A 59 10.08 -6.90 -17.95
CA LYS A 59 11.10 -7.01 -18.99
C LYS A 59 11.80 -8.36 -18.97
N ASP A 60 12.58 -8.63 -17.95
CA ASP A 60 13.43 -9.82 -17.89
C ASP A 60 12.95 -10.83 -16.83
N THR A 61 12.25 -10.32 -15.82
CA THR A 61 11.83 -11.10 -14.65
C THR A 61 10.42 -10.74 -14.26
N VAL A 62 9.58 -11.74 -14.03
CA VAL A 62 8.30 -11.58 -13.37
C VAL A 62 8.46 -11.79 -11.86
N ARG A 63 7.76 -10.98 -11.07
CA ARG A 63 7.95 -10.89 -9.62
C ARG A 63 6.69 -11.17 -8.81
N TYR A 64 5.52 -11.28 -9.45
CA TYR A 64 4.27 -11.68 -8.78
C TYR A 64 3.26 -12.26 -9.78
N VAL A 65 2.35 -13.10 -9.29
CA VAL A 65 1.20 -13.58 -10.08
C VAL A 65 0.29 -12.39 -10.38
N GLY A 66 0.01 -12.14 -11.66
CA GLY A 66 -0.79 -11.00 -12.10
C GLY A 66 0.03 -9.82 -12.63
N GLU A 67 1.36 -9.91 -12.66
CA GLU A 67 2.22 -8.89 -13.24
C GLU A 67 1.99 -8.76 -14.74
N PRO A 68 1.80 -7.54 -15.29
CA PRO A 68 1.65 -7.33 -16.72
C PRO A 68 2.94 -7.69 -17.47
N VAL A 69 2.83 -8.58 -18.47
CA VAL A 69 3.97 -9.04 -19.31
C VAL A 69 3.83 -8.59 -20.75
N ALA A 70 2.62 -8.66 -21.29
CA ALA A 70 2.30 -8.20 -22.65
C ALA A 70 0.87 -7.65 -22.70
N VAL A 71 0.59 -6.85 -23.70
CA VAL A 71 -0.76 -6.31 -23.96
C VAL A 71 -1.13 -6.46 -25.42
N VAL A 72 -2.36 -6.91 -25.68
CA VAL A 72 -2.92 -7.06 -27.03
C VAL A 72 -3.85 -5.91 -27.32
N PHE A 73 -3.78 -5.36 -28.52
CA PHE A 73 -4.69 -4.34 -29.04
C PHE A 73 -5.45 -4.89 -30.24
N ALA A 74 -6.77 -4.89 -30.18
CA ALA A 74 -7.64 -5.45 -31.20
C ALA A 74 -8.89 -4.58 -31.42
N ASP A 75 -9.70 -4.89 -32.44
CA ASP A 75 -10.90 -4.15 -32.80
C ASP A 75 -11.95 -4.16 -31.67
N ASP A 76 -12.04 -5.27 -30.96
CA ASP A 76 -12.95 -5.42 -29.82
C ASP A 76 -12.34 -6.29 -28.69
N GLN A 77 -13.05 -6.35 -27.58
CA GLN A 77 -12.63 -7.07 -26.38
C GLN A 77 -12.51 -8.58 -26.63
N TYR A 78 -13.39 -9.19 -27.40
CA TYR A 78 -13.39 -10.66 -27.59
C TYR A 78 -12.23 -11.09 -28.46
N VAL A 79 -11.96 -10.36 -29.55
CA VAL A 79 -10.76 -10.57 -30.37
C VAL A 79 -9.49 -10.37 -29.55
N ALA A 80 -9.48 -9.37 -28.65
CA ALA A 80 -8.32 -9.12 -27.76
C ALA A 80 -8.10 -10.27 -26.78
N GLU A 81 -9.16 -10.85 -26.22
CA GLU A 81 -9.08 -12.00 -25.29
C GLU A 81 -8.62 -13.27 -26.02
N ASP A 82 -9.23 -13.59 -27.18
CA ASP A 82 -8.84 -14.73 -28.01
C ASP A 82 -7.36 -14.63 -28.44
N ALA A 83 -6.93 -13.43 -28.85
CA ALA A 83 -5.55 -13.20 -29.23
C ALA A 83 -4.60 -13.28 -28.03
N ALA A 84 -5.02 -12.83 -26.84
CA ALA A 84 -4.23 -12.96 -25.63
C ALA A 84 -3.95 -14.44 -25.27
N ASP A 85 -4.91 -15.32 -25.49
CA ASP A 85 -4.75 -16.75 -25.27
C ASP A 85 -3.79 -17.41 -26.28
N LEU A 86 -3.53 -16.77 -27.43
CA LEU A 86 -2.57 -17.24 -28.45
C LEU A 86 -1.14 -16.72 -28.22
N VAL A 87 -0.91 -15.82 -27.27
CA VAL A 87 0.45 -15.35 -26.94
C VAL A 87 1.11 -16.37 -26.03
N GLU A 88 2.19 -16.97 -26.50
CA GLU A 88 2.97 -17.93 -25.73
C GLU A 88 4.06 -17.20 -24.94
N ILE A 89 4.10 -17.39 -23.61
CA ILE A 89 5.12 -16.82 -22.71
C ILE A 89 5.85 -17.95 -22.02
N GLU A 90 7.13 -18.12 -22.34
CA GLU A 90 8.00 -19.07 -21.65
C GLU A 90 8.67 -18.41 -20.45
N ILE A 91 8.38 -18.90 -19.23
CA ILE A 91 8.93 -18.40 -17.98
C ILE A 91 9.69 -19.52 -17.27
N GLY A 92 11.00 -19.33 -17.08
CA GLY A 92 11.80 -20.16 -16.20
C GLY A 92 11.56 -19.80 -14.75
N GLN A 93 10.85 -20.65 -13.99
CA GLN A 93 10.52 -20.41 -12.60
C GLN A 93 11.75 -20.25 -11.71
N LEU A 94 11.69 -19.32 -10.78
CA LEU A 94 12.68 -19.05 -9.74
C LEU A 94 12.06 -19.28 -8.36
N GLN A 95 12.92 -19.43 -7.34
CA GLN A 95 12.47 -19.50 -5.96
C GLN A 95 11.76 -18.19 -5.57
N ALA A 96 10.54 -18.29 -5.05
CA ALA A 96 9.77 -17.14 -4.58
C ALA A 96 9.97 -16.90 -3.08
N THR A 97 10.17 -15.64 -2.69
CA THR A 97 10.14 -15.18 -1.30
C THR A 97 8.72 -14.75 -0.96
N LEU A 98 8.10 -15.41 0.03
CA LEU A 98 6.70 -15.19 0.38
C LEU A 98 6.50 -14.58 1.78
N GLN A 99 7.51 -14.53 2.63
CA GLN A 99 7.42 -14.01 3.98
C GLN A 99 8.33 -12.79 4.17
N ALA A 100 7.74 -11.70 4.61
CA ALA A 100 8.49 -10.47 4.92
C ALA A 100 9.43 -10.63 6.14
N THR A 101 9.18 -11.61 6.98
CA THR A 101 9.99 -11.95 8.16
C THR A 101 11.24 -12.77 7.83
N GLU A 102 11.34 -13.33 6.63
CA GLU A 102 12.57 -13.99 6.16
C GLU A 102 13.71 -12.97 6.07
N GLY A 103 14.95 -13.44 6.23
CA GLY A 103 16.14 -12.59 6.04
C GLY A 103 16.17 -11.97 4.63
N PRO A 104 16.78 -10.78 4.47
CA PRO A 104 16.86 -10.14 3.16
C PRO A 104 17.62 -11.01 2.17
N GLY A 105 16.99 -11.25 1.01
CA GLY A 105 17.59 -11.92 -0.14
C GLY A 105 17.99 -10.94 -1.24
N VAL A 106 18.45 -11.44 -2.36
CA VAL A 106 18.75 -10.65 -3.56
C VAL A 106 17.45 -10.23 -4.25
N TYR A 107 17.31 -8.94 -4.55
CA TYR A 107 16.20 -8.44 -5.38
C TYR A 107 16.61 -8.36 -6.86
N GLN A 108 17.70 -7.64 -7.14
CA GLN A 108 18.28 -7.51 -8.49
C GLN A 108 19.70 -6.96 -8.40
N GLY A 109 20.69 -7.65 -8.98
CA GLY A 109 22.08 -7.23 -8.85
C GLY A 109 22.52 -7.14 -7.40
N GLU A 110 22.94 -5.96 -6.94
CA GLU A 110 23.33 -5.68 -5.55
C GLU A 110 22.16 -5.28 -4.65
N LEU A 111 20.96 -5.07 -5.22
CA LEU A 111 19.78 -4.69 -4.45
C LEU A 111 19.23 -5.88 -3.65
N THR A 112 18.83 -5.61 -2.42
CA THR A 112 18.25 -6.61 -1.53
C THR A 112 16.74 -6.47 -1.44
N THR A 113 16.06 -7.51 -0.95
CA THR A 113 14.61 -7.46 -0.67
C THR A 113 14.25 -6.60 0.55
N GLU A 114 15.22 -6.09 1.31
CA GLU A 114 14.99 -5.04 2.31
C GLU A 114 15.20 -3.67 1.66
N ALA A 115 14.12 -3.11 1.13
CA ALA A 115 14.20 -1.85 0.39
C ALA A 115 14.56 -0.66 1.28
N SER A 116 14.12 -0.67 2.55
CA SER A 116 14.44 0.36 3.54
C SER A 116 14.10 -0.09 4.94
N VAL A 117 14.65 0.62 5.94
CA VAL A 117 14.28 0.49 7.35
C VAL A 117 13.87 1.84 7.89
N ILE A 118 12.62 1.94 8.35
CA ILE A 118 12.07 3.13 9.00
C ILE A 118 12.40 3.08 10.49
N ARG A 119 12.86 4.20 11.05
CA ARG A 119 13.07 4.37 12.49
C ARG A 119 12.36 5.61 12.96
N LYS A 120 11.50 5.44 13.97
CA LYS A 120 10.80 6.54 14.64
C LYS A 120 10.86 6.35 16.16
N GLY A 121 10.86 7.45 16.88
CA GLY A 121 10.87 7.36 18.34
C GLY A 121 11.11 8.68 19.04
N PHE A 122 10.93 8.66 20.33
CA PHE A 122 11.21 9.75 21.28
C PHE A 122 11.44 9.17 22.69
N GLY A 123 12.03 9.96 23.56
CA GLY A 123 12.33 9.55 24.94
C GLY A 123 13.42 8.48 25.05
N ASP A 124 13.66 8.01 26.27
CA ASP A 124 14.65 6.97 26.58
C ASP A 124 13.94 5.63 26.84
N VAL A 125 13.82 4.83 25.79
CA VAL A 125 13.14 3.53 25.84
C VAL A 125 13.89 2.55 26.73
N ASP A 126 15.21 2.52 26.66
CA ASP A 126 16.02 1.53 27.38
C ASP A 126 15.97 1.77 28.89
N SER A 127 16.05 3.03 29.34
CA SER A 127 15.84 3.39 30.76
C SER A 127 14.42 3.03 31.21
N ALA A 128 13.39 3.35 30.41
CA ALA A 128 12.01 3.03 30.78
C ALA A 128 11.76 1.51 30.93
N PHE A 129 12.40 0.68 30.11
CA PHE A 129 12.32 -0.78 30.24
C PHE A 129 13.12 -1.29 31.47
N HIS A 130 14.22 -0.64 31.82
CA HIS A 130 15.00 -0.99 33.02
C HIS A 130 14.20 -0.73 34.32
N ASP A 131 13.49 0.40 34.38
CA ASP A 131 12.76 0.87 35.55
C ASP A 131 11.31 0.34 35.63
N ALA A 132 10.88 -0.46 34.63
CA ALA A 132 9.53 -0.95 34.54
C ALA A 132 9.13 -1.89 35.67
N HIS A 133 7.91 -1.71 36.23
CA HIS A 133 7.31 -2.69 37.13
C HIS A 133 7.06 -4.02 36.41
N ALA A 134 6.62 -3.98 35.17
CA ALA A 134 6.44 -5.16 34.33
C ALA A 134 6.62 -4.85 32.85
N VAL A 135 6.90 -5.89 32.07
CA VAL A 135 6.96 -5.85 30.61
C VAL A 135 5.87 -6.75 30.04
N VAL A 136 5.14 -6.23 29.07
CA VAL A 136 4.16 -6.97 28.28
C VAL A 136 4.68 -7.09 26.85
N SER A 137 4.73 -8.30 26.31
CA SER A 137 5.24 -8.56 24.96
C SER A 137 4.20 -9.32 24.14
N LEU A 138 4.01 -8.94 22.89
CA LEU A 138 3.09 -9.60 21.94
C LEU A 138 3.78 -9.77 20.59
N GLU A 139 3.46 -10.87 19.94
CA GLU A 139 3.67 -11.07 18.51
C GLU A 139 2.31 -11.02 17.82
N LEU A 140 2.14 -10.08 16.89
CA LEU A 140 0.87 -9.80 16.24
C LEU A 140 1.08 -9.75 14.73
N ALA A 141 0.12 -10.29 13.98
CA ALA A 141 0.15 -10.24 12.53
C ALA A 141 -1.16 -9.65 11.98
N VAL A 142 -1.03 -8.79 11.00
CA VAL A 142 -2.15 -8.29 10.19
C VAL A 142 -2.04 -8.95 8.81
N GLY A 143 -3.09 -9.66 8.40
CA GLY A 143 -3.14 -10.33 7.10
C GLY A 143 -3.22 -9.36 5.92
N ARG A 144 -2.89 -9.86 4.74
CA ARG A 144 -3.00 -9.10 3.48
C ARG A 144 -4.47 -8.93 3.07
N HIS A 145 -4.83 -7.72 2.64
CA HIS A 145 -6.18 -7.35 2.23
C HIS A 145 -6.19 -6.73 0.83
N SER A 146 -7.30 -6.88 0.12
CA SER A 146 -7.65 -6.10 -1.06
C SER A 146 -8.88 -5.23 -0.77
N GLY A 147 -8.94 -4.03 -1.34
CA GLY A 147 -10.05 -3.08 -1.12
C GLY A 147 -11.33 -3.43 -1.86
N VAL A 148 -11.28 -4.29 -2.85
CA VAL A 148 -12.40 -4.86 -3.65
C VAL A 148 -13.56 -3.88 -3.85
N PRO A 149 -13.37 -2.71 -4.52
CA PRO A 149 -14.49 -1.86 -4.90
C PRO A 149 -15.48 -2.62 -5.79
N MET A 150 -16.77 -2.28 -5.72
CA MET A 150 -17.79 -2.92 -6.58
C MET A 150 -17.48 -2.76 -8.06
N GLU A 151 -17.06 -1.57 -8.47
CA GLU A 151 -16.53 -1.31 -9.80
C GLU A 151 -15.06 -1.72 -9.88
N THR A 152 -14.70 -2.52 -10.88
CA THR A 152 -13.30 -2.84 -11.19
C THR A 152 -12.59 -1.66 -11.84
N ARG A 153 -11.28 -1.74 -12.09
CA ARG A 153 -10.54 -0.69 -12.78
C ARG A 153 -10.90 -0.69 -14.26
N GLY A 154 -10.78 0.46 -14.89
CA GLY A 154 -10.94 0.62 -16.32
C GLY A 154 -10.54 2.01 -16.76
N ALA A 155 -10.12 2.13 -18.01
CA ALA A 155 -9.75 3.38 -18.64
C ALA A 155 -10.14 3.41 -20.11
N ILE A 156 -10.48 4.61 -20.59
CA ILE A 156 -10.59 4.92 -22.02
C ILE A 156 -9.68 6.11 -22.27
N ALA A 157 -8.77 6.01 -23.23
CA ALA A 157 -7.99 7.13 -23.70
C ALA A 157 -8.25 7.43 -25.17
N ARG A 158 -8.20 8.71 -25.53
CA ARG A 158 -8.33 9.22 -26.89
C ARG A 158 -7.33 10.35 -27.11
N TYR A 159 -6.65 10.35 -28.24
CA TYR A 159 -5.82 11.47 -28.65
C TYR A 159 -6.56 12.28 -29.73
N ASP A 160 -6.77 13.56 -29.46
CA ASP A 160 -7.32 14.54 -30.41
C ASP A 160 -6.14 15.23 -31.12
N GLU A 161 -5.86 14.83 -32.35
CA GLU A 161 -4.74 15.34 -33.13
C GLU A 161 -4.89 16.82 -33.51
N VAL A 162 -6.13 17.31 -33.62
CA VAL A 162 -6.38 18.72 -33.99
C VAL A 162 -6.07 19.66 -32.83
N ARG A 163 -6.44 19.22 -31.61
CA ARG A 163 -6.21 20.00 -30.38
C ARG A 163 -4.87 19.70 -29.71
N ASP A 164 -4.15 18.68 -30.16
CA ASP A 164 -2.96 18.11 -29.52
C ASP A 164 -3.22 17.77 -28.03
N VAL A 165 -4.31 17.04 -27.78
CA VAL A 165 -4.75 16.69 -26.42
C VAL A 165 -5.01 15.20 -26.30
N LEU A 166 -4.36 14.60 -25.31
CA LEU A 166 -4.67 13.26 -24.81
C LEU A 166 -5.76 13.37 -23.73
N GLU A 167 -6.91 12.78 -24.01
CA GLU A 167 -8.02 12.67 -23.05
C GLU A 167 -8.04 11.26 -22.46
N MET A 168 -8.11 11.15 -21.12
CA MET A 168 -8.26 9.89 -20.40
C MET A 168 -9.50 9.95 -19.52
N HIS A 169 -10.38 8.98 -19.64
CA HIS A 169 -11.54 8.76 -18.77
C HIS A 169 -11.28 7.51 -17.91
N GLY A 170 -11.35 7.68 -16.60
CA GLY A 170 -11.13 6.60 -15.65
C GLY A 170 -11.27 7.10 -14.21
N ALA A 171 -11.41 6.18 -13.28
CA ALA A 171 -11.48 6.53 -11.87
C ALA A 171 -10.10 6.84 -11.31
N ALA A 172 -9.85 8.08 -10.92
CA ALA A 172 -8.59 8.54 -10.37
C ALA A 172 -8.82 9.42 -9.15
N LYS A 173 -8.55 8.90 -7.97
CA LYS A 173 -8.70 9.65 -6.70
C LYS A 173 -7.90 10.97 -6.65
N VAL A 174 -6.83 11.08 -7.44
CA VAL A 174 -5.92 12.24 -7.46
C VAL A 174 -5.67 12.71 -8.89
N PRO A 175 -6.71 13.22 -9.57
CA PRO A 175 -6.67 13.46 -11.01
C PRO A 175 -5.57 14.41 -11.43
N HIS A 176 -5.28 15.45 -10.66
CA HIS A 176 -4.22 16.41 -10.99
C HIS A 176 -2.82 15.78 -10.99
N TRP A 177 -2.51 15.00 -9.96
CA TRP A 177 -1.22 14.32 -9.89
C TRP A 177 -1.09 13.25 -10.98
N ASN A 178 -2.14 12.44 -11.20
CA ASN A 178 -2.16 11.41 -12.24
C ASN A 178 -1.98 12.03 -13.63
N ARG A 179 -2.65 13.14 -13.93
CA ARG A 179 -2.47 13.90 -15.17
C ARG A 179 -1.02 14.35 -15.37
N ASP A 180 -0.45 14.96 -14.34
CA ASP A 180 0.91 15.51 -14.41
C ASP A 180 1.94 14.38 -14.58
N THR A 181 1.72 13.24 -13.92
CA THR A 181 2.55 12.05 -14.04
C THR A 181 2.42 11.40 -15.41
N LEU A 182 1.21 11.25 -15.95
CA LEU A 182 1.00 10.76 -17.32
C LEU A 182 1.71 11.65 -18.34
N ALA A 183 1.57 12.97 -18.23
CA ALA A 183 2.25 13.90 -19.10
C ALA A 183 3.78 13.70 -19.07
N GLN A 184 4.35 13.59 -17.87
CA GLN A 184 5.78 13.37 -17.69
C GLN A 184 6.24 12.03 -18.27
N MET A 185 5.53 10.93 -17.98
CA MET A 185 5.91 9.59 -18.44
C MET A 185 5.81 9.42 -19.95
N LEU A 186 4.86 10.11 -20.59
CA LEU A 186 4.62 10.05 -22.04
C LEU A 186 5.30 11.19 -22.81
N GLY A 187 6.13 12.03 -22.16
CA GLY A 187 6.85 13.11 -22.80
C GLY A 187 5.95 14.24 -23.33
N LEU A 188 4.75 14.43 -22.75
CA LEU A 188 3.77 15.43 -23.16
C LEU A 188 3.85 16.69 -22.32
N LYS A 189 3.32 17.81 -22.86
CA LYS A 189 3.07 18.99 -22.05
C LYS A 189 1.91 18.70 -21.09
N ARG A 190 1.98 19.22 -19.87
CA ARG A 190 0.91 19.12 -18.89
C ARG A 190 -0.45 19.62 -19.42
N SER A 191 -0.44 20.67 -20.24
CA SER A 191 -1.64 21.24 -20.86
C SER A 191 -2.25 20.35 -21.94
N SER A 192 -1.47 19.41 -22.51
CA SER A 192 -1.91 18.47 -23.53
C SER A 192 -2.48 17.17 -22.94
N VAL A 193 -2.66 17.06 -21.62
CA VAL A 193 -3.30 15.91 -20.98
C VAL A 193 -4.52 16.37 -20.21
N GLN A 194 -5.67 15.76 -20.49
CA GLN A 194 -6.93 15.99 -19.78
C GLN A 194 -7.40 14.67 -19.18
N LEU A 195 -7.63 14.65 -17.86
CA LEU A 195 -8.10 13.48 -17.15
C LEU A 195 -9.51 13.77 -16.62
N TYR A 196 -10.45 12.91 -16.99
CA TYR A 196 -11.85 13.01 -16.60
C TYR A 196 -12.20 11.87 -15.66
N GLU A 197 -12.72 12.23 -14.49
CA GLU A 197 -13.30 11.31 -13.52
C GLU A 197 -14.82 11.50 -13.50
N GLY A 198 -15.57 10.46 -13.83
CA GLY A 198 -17.03 10.47 -13.83
C GLY A 198 -17.60 9.87 -12.53
N HIS A 199 -18.60 9.01 -12.70
CA HIS A 199 -19.15 8.23 -11.59
C HIS A 199 -18.18 7.13 -11.18
N VAL A 200 -17.91 7.01 -9.87
CA VAL A 200 -16.93 6.07 -9.31
C VAL A 200 -17.63 5.09 -8.39
N GLY A 201 -17.61 3.79 -8.75
CA GLY A 201 -18.20 2.70 -8.00
C GLY A 201 -17.32 2.17 -6.86
N GLY A 202 -16.65 3.09 -6.13
CA GLY A 202 -15.77 2.81 -5.01
C GLY A 202 -14.29 2.92 -5.37
N GLY A 203 -13.47 3.24 -4.38
CA GLY A 203 -12.02 3.41 -4.57
C GLY A 203 -11.19 2.94 -3.39
N PHE A 204 -11.57 3.31 -2.19
CA PHE A 204 -10.97 2.94 -0.89
C PHE A 204 -9.45 3.09 -0.80
N GLY A 205 -8.83 3.85 -1.70
CA GLY A 205 -7.39 4.03 -1.85
C GLY A 205 -6.80 3.32 -3.07
N ILE A 206 -7.35 2.20 -3.50
CA ILE A 206 -6.85 1.40 -4.64
C ILE A 206 -6.78 2.24 -5.92
N ARG A 207 -7.78 3.08 -6.18
CA ARG A 207 -7.80 3.96 -7.34
C ARG A 207 -7.04 5.28 -7.14
N GLY A 208 -6.29 5.41 -6.08
CA GLY A 208 -5.44 6.56 -5.79
C GLY A 208 -4.05 6.51 -6.43
N GLU A 209 -3.79 5.52 -7.25
CA GLU A 209 -2.51 5.28 -7.89
C GLU A 209 -2.69 5.14 -9.40
N LEU A 210 -1.64 5.45 -10.17
CA LEU A 210 -1.53 5.05 -11.56
C LEU A 210 -1.08 3.60 -11.63
N TYR A 211 -1.70 2.87 -12.54
CA TYR A 211 -1.38 1.49 -12.84
C TYR A 211 -0.73 1.36 -14.23
N PRO A 212 -0.01 0.27 -14.49
CA PRO A 212 0.53 0.00 -15.81
C PRO A 212 -0.49 0.14 -16.93
N GLU A 213 -1.71 -0.35 -16.71
CA GLU A 213 -2.79 -0.34 -17.69
C GLU A 213 -3.24 1.08 -18.07
N ASP A 214 -3.29 2.00 -17.11
CA ASP A 214 -3.64 3.41 -17.37
C ASP A 214 -2.65 4.05 -18.35
N ILE A 215 -1.36 3.73 -18.17
CA ILE A 215 -0.27 4.26 -19.00
C ILE A 215 -0.30 3.61 -20.38
N LEU A 216 -0.51 2.29 -20.46
CA LEU A 216 -0.56 1.54 -21.72
C LEU A 216 -1.74 1.99 -22.60
N VAL A 217 -2.92 2.20 -22.01
CA VAL A 217 -4.11 2.70 -22.73
C VAL A 217 -3.84 4.10 -23.30
N CYS A 218 -3.20 4.99 -22.53
CA CYS A 218 -2.82 6.32 -22.97
C CYS A 218 -1.74 6.30 -24.07
N ALA A 219 -0.70 5.50 -23.90
CA ALA A 219 0.38 5.35 -24.89
C ALA A 219 -0.15 4.81 -26.23
N ALA A 220 -1.02 3.80 -26.15
CA ALA A 220 -1.62 3.21 -27.33
C ALA A 220 -2.57 4.19 -28.07
N ALA A 221 -3.31 5.03 -27.34
CA ALA A 221 -4.13 6.06 -27.96
C ALA A 221 -3.30 7.10 -28.72
N LEU A 222 -2.11 7.43 -28.24
CA LEU A 222 -1.15 8.31 -28.94
C LEU A 222 -0.57 7.63 -30.19
N GLU A 223 -0.19 6.36 -30.09
CA GLU A 223 0.46 5.62 -31.16
C GLU A 223 -0.53 5.32 -32.30
N PHE A 224 -1.69 4.73 -31.98
CA PHE A 224 -2.65 4.28 -32.99
C PHE A 224 -3.61 5.38 -33.48
N LYS A 225 -3.61 6.56 -32.84
CA LYS A 225 -4.53 7.66 -33.16
C LYS A 225 -6.00 7.23 -33.11
N ARG A 226 -6.32 6.31 -32.22
CA ARG A 226 -7.66 5.74 -32.01
C ARG A 226 -8.03 5.75 -30.54
N PRO A 227 -9.33 5.79 -30.20
CA PRO A 227 -9.76 5.53 -28.83
C PRO A 227 -9.37 4.11 -28.41
N ILE A 228 -8.72 3.99 -27.26
CA ILE A 228 -8.32 2.72 -26.65
C ILE A 228 -9.06 2.55 -25.33
N LYS A 229 -9.66 1.38 -25.13
CA LYS A 229 -10.42 1.04 -23.94
C LYS A 229 -9.90 -0.25 -23.32
N TRP A 230 -9.81 -0.26 -22.00
CA TRP A 230 -9.55 -1.45 -21.21
C TRP A 230 -10.47 -1.47 -19.99
N ILE A 231 -11.01 -2.63 -19.65
CA ILE A 231 -11.81 -2.87 -18.45
C ILE A 231 -11.29 -4.14 -17.80
N GLU A 232 -10.95 -4.03 -16.51
CA GLU A 232 -10.49 -5.12 -15.67
C GLU A 232 -11.66 -6.03 -15.27
N ASP A 233 -11.47 -7.33 -15.33
CA ASP A 233 -12.40 -8.26 -14.70
C ASP A 233 -12.13 -8.41 -13.18
N ARG A 234 -13.02 -9.10 -12.48
CA ARG A 234 -12.89 -9.27 -11.02
C ARG A 234 -11.71 -10.16 -10.64
N ARG A 235 -11.37 -11.15 -11.41
CA ARG A 235 -10.23 -12.04 -11.16
C ARG A 235 -8.91 -11.29 -11.34
N GLU A 236 -8.79 -10.53 -12.42
CA GLU A 236 -7.64 -9.64 -12.62
C GLU A 236 -7.50 -8.66 -11.45
N HIS A 237 -8.61 -8.05 -11.01
CA HIS A 237 -8.59 -7.11 -9.88
C HIS A 237 -7.97 -7.73 -8.63
N LEU A 238 -8.35 -8.95 -8.29
CA LEU A 238 -7.88 -9.63 -7.08
C LEU A 238 -6.39 -9.99 -7.12
N ILE A 239 -5.80 -10.14 -8.31
CA ILE A 239 -4.38 -10.50 -8.45
C ILE A 239 -3.46 -9.32 -8.84
N ALA A 240 -4.00 -8.27 -9.44
CA ALA A 240 -3.22 -7.18 -10.04
C ALA A 240 -3.44 -5.80 -9.42
N ALA A 241 -4.61 -5.54 -8.82
CA ALA A 241 -4.82 -4.32 -8.06
C ALA A 241 -4.04 -4.35 -6.74
N ASN A 242 -3.61 -3.19 -6.25
CA ASN A 242 -2.83 -3.10 -5.03
C ASN A 242 -3.49 -3.82 -3.86
N HIS A 243 -2.68 -4.59 -3.14
CA HIS A 243 -3.00 -5.10 -1.81
C HIS A 243 -2.52 -4.15 -0.71
N SER A 244 -2.81 -4.45 0.56
CA SER A 244 -2.36 -3.68 1.72
C SER A 244 -2.33 -4.52 2.99
N ARG A 245 -1.94 -3.93 4.10
CA ARG A 245 -2.08 -4.38 5.47
C ARG A 245 -1.05 -5.35 5.99
N GLN A 246 -0.44 -6.19 5.20
CA GLN A 246 0.39 -7.26 5.74
C GLN A 246 1.59 -6.73 6.52
N GLN A 247 1.52 -6.90 7.85
CA GLN A 247 2.57 -6.54 8.79
C GLN A 247 2.65 -7.58 9.91
N ASP A 248 3.87 -7.91 10.32
CA ASP A 248 4.18 -8.76 11.46
C ASP A 248 4.93 -7.90 12.49
N HIS A 249 4.41 -7.84 13.71
CA HIS A 249 4.89 -6.97 14.79
C HIS A 249 5.40 -7.77 15.98
N LYS A 250 6.55 -7.38 16.51
CA LYS A 250 7.07 -7.79 17.84
C LYS A 250 7.04 -6.58 18.74
N VAL A 251 5.92 -6.38 19.42
CA VAL A 251 5.69 -5.19 20.24
C VAL A 251 5.82 -5.49 21.71
N ARG A 252 6.47 -4.57 22.44
CA ARG A 252 6.62 -4.62 23.90
C ARG A 252 6.20 -3.31 24.54
N ALA A 253 5.64 -3.38 25.74
CA ALA A 253 5.39 -2.22 26.58
C ALA A 253 6.04 -2.37 27.96
N ALA A 254 6.74 -1.34 28.40
CA ALA A 254 7.16 -1.14 29.78
C ALA A 254 6.05 -0.40 30.53
N ILE A 255 5.62 -0.91 31.68
CA ILE A 255 4.51 -0.34 32.47
C ILE A 255 4.86 -0.17 33.92
N ASP A 256 4.21 0.79 34.60
CA ASP A 256 4.24 0.92 36.07
C ASP A 256 3.27 -0.07 36.75
N ALA A 257 3.19 -0.02 38.07
CA ALA A 257 2.33 -0.90 38.87
C ALA A 257 0.84 -0.68 38.64
N GLU A 258 0.45 0.51 38.20
CA GLU A 258 -0.92 0.89 37.83
C GLU A 258 -1.27 0.63 36.38
N GLY A 259 -0.32 0.13 35.57
CA GLY A 259 -0.49 -0.15 34.14
C GLY A 259 -0.38 1.08 33.24
N ARG A 260 0.24 2.17 33.74
CA ARG A 260 0.58 3.29 32.86
C ARG A 260 1.75 2.93 31.98
N ILE A 261 1.68 3.34 30.72
CA ILE A 261 2.69 3.03 29.71
C ILE A 261 3.89 3.98 29.91
N LEU A 262 5.04 3.42 30.25
CA LEU A 262 6.32 4.11 30.35
C LEU A 262 7.01 4.14 28.99
N ALA A 263 7.00 3.02 28.28
CA ALA A 263 7.54 2.94 26.91
C ALA A 263 6.82 1.91 26.06
N ILE A 264 6.87 2.13 24.74
CA ILE A 264 6.53 1.13 23.71
C ILE A 264 7.74 0.94 22.80
N ASP A 265 8.08 -0.32 22.53
CA ASP A 265 9.12 -0.74 21.58
C ASP A 265 8.52 -1.73 20.59
N ASP A 266 8.57 -1.38 19.29
CA ASP A 266 7.94 -2.16 18.20
C ASP A 266 8.94 -2.40 17.08
N GLU A 267 9.23 -3.67 16.80
CA GLU A 267 9.91 -4.09 15.58
C GLU A 267 8.88 -4.75 14.65
N PHE A 268 8.73 -4.23 13.44
CA PHE A 268 7.76 -4.79 12.51
C PHE A 268 8.30 -4.97 11.09
N PHE A 269 7.72 -5.94 10.40
CA PHE A 269 8.03 -6.29 9.02
C PHE A 269 6.81 -6.00 8.14
N HIS A 270 6.97 -5.06 7.21
CA HIS A 270 5.93 -4.71 6.24
C HIS A 270 6.16 -5.43 4.93
N ASP A 271 5.21 -6.29 4.53
CA ASP A 271 5.23 -6.97 3.25
C ASP A 271 4.75 -6.03 2.14
N ASN A 272 5.71 -5.47 1.43
CA ASN A 272 5.44 -4.51 0.36
C ASN A 272 5.04 -5.16 -0.98
N GLY A 273 5.12 -6.48 -1.08
CA GLY A 273 4.96 -7.19 -2.34
C GLY A 273 6.15 -6.95 -3.29
N ALA A 274 5.93 -7.14 -4.58
CA ALA A 274 7.02 -7.24 -5.57
C ALA A 274 7.71 -5.91 -5.91
N TYR A 275 7.02 -4.78 -5.74
CA TYR A 275 7.50 -3.45 -6.15
C TYR A 275 7.12 -2.38 -5.15
N MET A 276 7.89 -1.30 -5.13
CA MET A 276 7.50 -0.06 -4.48
C MET A 276 6.54 0.70 -5.41
N ARG A 277 5.27 0.77 -5.00
CA ARG A 277 4.23 1.51 -5.72
C ARG A 277 4.15 2.96 -5.24
N THR A 278 3.31 3.75 -5.87
CA THR A 278 3.12 5.19 -5.65
C THR A 278 3.07 5.62 -4.17
N HIS A 279 2.50 4.81 -3.30
CA HIS A 279 2.32 5.11 -1.87
C HIS A 279 2.93 4.06 -0.93
N ALA A 280 3.68 3.10 -1.41
CA ALA A 280 4.09 1.93 -0.64
C ALA A 280 4.84 2.29 0.66
N ALA A 281 5.79 3.22 0.61
CA ALA A 281 6.54 3.67 1.78
C ALA A 281 5.67 4.44 2.81
N THR A 282 4.51 4.94 2.41
CA THR A 282 3.61 5.69 3.29
C THR A 282 2.93 4.78 4.32
N VAL A 283 2.61 3.53 3.95
CA VAL A 283 1.91 2.60 4.86
C VAL A 283 2.75 2.29 6.09
N PRO A 284 4.00 1.81 5.97
CA PRO A 284 4.84 1.54 7.14
C PRO A 284 5.27 2.82 7.89
N ASP A 285 5.45 3.96 7.20
CA ASP A 285 5.74 5.24 7.85
C ASP A 285 4.61 5.67 8.78
N LEU A 286 3.36 5.59 8.29
CA LEU A 286 2.18 5.90 9.10
C LEU A 286 1.96 4.86 10.21
N ALA A 287 2.24 3.58 9.99
CA ALA A 287 2.14 2.56 11.03
C ALA A 287 3.07 2.88 12.20
N ALA A 288 4.35 3.17 11.92
CA ALA A 288 5.32 3.56 12.93
C ALA A 288 4.95 4.88 13.65
N ALA A 289 4.48 5.89 12.89
CA ALA A 289 4.20 7.20 13.46
C ALA A 289 2.91 7.26 14.31
N MET A 290 1.92 6.43 13.98
CA MET A 290 0.58 6.49 14.59
C MET A 290 0.36 5.44 15.68
N LEU A 291 1.36 4.57 15.95
CA LEU A 291 1.21 3.50 16.94
C LEU A 291 0.93 4.01 18.36
N PRO A 292 1.56 5.06 18.90
CA PRO A 292 1.23 5.54 20.23
C PRO A 292 -0.24 6.01 20.36
N GLY A 293 -0.83 6.53 19.28
CA GLY A 293 -2.23 6.97 19.26
C GLY A 293 -2.53 8.07 20.28
N PRO A 294 -3.78 8.15 20.80
CA PRO A 294 -4.20 9.19 21.73
C PRO A 294 -3.81 8.85 23.19
N TYR A 295 -2.77 8.07 23.39
CA TYR A 295 -2.32 7.66 24.71
C TYR A 295 -1.04 8.36 25.12
N ARG A 296 -0.86 8.54 26.41
CA ARG A 296 0.38 9.06 27.01
C ARG A 296 1.42 7.96 27.01
N VAL A 297 2.46 8.15 26.25
CA VAL A 297 3.62 7.26 26.17
C VAL A 297 4.84 8.12 26.43
N ALA A 298 5.63 7.81 27.46
CA ALA A 298 6.77 8.64 27.83
C ALA A 298 7.99 8.41 26.92
N ALA A 299 8.16 7.19 26.42
CA ALA A 299 9.20 6.84 25.47
C ALA A 299 8.66 5.87 24.40
N TYR A 300 9.13 6.01 23.16
CA TYR A 300 8.69 5.20 22.04
C TYR A 300 9.84 4.92 21.09
N ARG A 301 9.89 3.68 20.60
CA ARG A 301 10.78 3.27 19.52
C ARG A 301 10.04 2.35 18.57
N ALA A 302 10.11 2.65 17.27
CA ALA A 302 9.64 1.76 16.20
C ALA A 302 10.74 1.54 15.18
N VAL A 303 10.95 0.27 14.81
CA VAL A 303 11.83 -0.14 13.72
C VAL A 303 10.99 -0.93 12.72
N GLY A 304 10.74 -0.33 11.56
CA GLY A 304 9.91 -0.93 10.51
C GLY A 304 10.75 -1.35 9.31
N HIS A 305 10.78 -2.64 9.02
CA HIS A 305 11.46 -3.24 7.88
C HIS A 305 10.52 -3.26 6.67
N ILE A 306 10.87 -2.55 5.58
CA ILE A 306 10.13 -2.58 4.32
C ILE A 306 10.70 -3.72 3.48
N ARG A 307 9.97 -4.82 3.40
CA ARG A 307 10.39 -6.04 2.72
C ARG A 307 9.67 -6.24 1.40
N LEU A 308 10.41 -6.60 0.37
CA LEU A 308 9.87 -7.03 -0.91
C LEU A 308 9.68 -8.55 -0.92
N THR A 309 8.55 -8.98 -1.49
CA THR A 309 8.18 -10.38 -1.65
C THR A 309 7.60 -10.62 -3.03
N ASN A 310 7.44 -11.88 -3.43
CA ASN A 310 6.85 -12.22 -4.72
C ASN A 310 5.31 -12.27 -4.68
N LYS A 311 4.71 -11.21 -4.11
CA LYS A 311 3.26 -11.01 -4.02
C LYS A 311 2.85 -9.74 -4.75
N THR A 312 1.56 -9.60 -5.02
CA THR A 312 0.98 -8.35 -5.57
C THR A 312 1.47 -7.14 -4.77
N PRO A 313 1.93 -6.05 -5.43
CA PRO A 313 2.47 -4.89 -4.74
C PRO A 313 1.51 -4.29 -3.72
N CYS A 314 2.06 -3.79 -2.63
CA CYS A 314 1.32 -3.06 -1.60
C CYS A 314 1.11 -1.61 -2.04
N GLY A 315 -0.10 -1.12 -1.79
CA GLY A 315 -0.47 0.29 -1.94
C GLY A 315 -1.38 0.73 -0.80
N THR A 316 -2.06 1.85 -0.99
CA THR A 316 -2.97 2.35 0.03
C THR A 316 -4.33 1.66 -0.03
N TYR A 317 -4.81 1.24 1.13
CA TYR A 317 -6.18 0.85 1.35
C TYR A 317 -6.67 1.52 2.64
N ARG A 318 -7.83 2.17 2.60
CA ARG A 318 -8.56 2.86 3.69
C ARG A 318 -7.84 2.85 5.05
N ALA A 319 -7.45 4.03 5.56
CA ALA A 319 -6.63 4.21 6.76
C ALA A 319 -5.26 3.49 6.70
N PRO A 320 -4.44 3.72 5.64
CA PRO A 320 -3.13 3.06 5.50
C PRO A 320 -2.25 3.34 6.72
N GLY A 321 -1.64 2.30 7.28
CA GLY A 321 -0.81 2.37 8.49
C GLY A 321 -1.59 2.60 9.80
N ARG A 322 -2.70 3.34 9.72
CA ARG A 322 -3.53 3.67 10.90
C ARG A 322 -4.34 2.49 11.40
N TYR A 323 -4.79 1.64 10.51
CA TYR A 323 -5.49 0.40 10.88
C TYR A 323 -4.52 -0.54 11.60
N GLU A 324 -3.34 -0.75 11.02
CA GLU A 324 -2.32 -1.64 11.55
C GLU A 324 -1.87 -1.17 12.94
N SER A 325 -1.53 0.10 13.09
CA SER A 325 -1.12 0.69 14.37
C SER A 325 -2.23 0.66 15.41
N SER A 326 -3.49 0.87 15.00
CA SER A 326 -4.63 0.79 15.93
C SER A 326 -4.84 -0.63 16.44
N PHE A 327 -4.77 -1.63 15.55
CA PHE A 327 -4.87 -3.03 15.95
C PHE A 327 -3.78 -3.40 16.97
N VAL A 328 -2.52 -3.10 16.67
CA VAL A 328 -1.39 -3.43 17.55
C VAL A 328 -1.52 -2.74 18.90
N ARG A 329 -1.78 -1.44 18.90
CA ARG A 329 -1.95 -0.63 20.11
C ARG A 329 -3.07 -1.13 21.02
N GLU A 330 -4.26 -1.35 20.45
CA GLU A 330 -5.41 -1.74 21.25
C GLU A 330 -5.29 -3.18 21.80
N ARG A 331 -4.64 -4.09 21.04
CA ARG A 331 -4.30 -5.43 21.54
C ARG A 331 -3.25 -5.36 22.67
N LEU A 332 -2.28 -4.44 22.57
CA LEU A 332 -1.28 -4.23 23.60
C LEU A 332 -1.93 -3.73 24.90
N LEU A 333 -2.87 -2.78 24.83
CA LEU A 333 -3.64 -2.29 25.98
C LEU A 333 -4.47 -3.40 26.63
N ASP A 334 -5.11 -4.27 25.84
CA ASP A 334 -5.84 -5.43 26.38
C ASP A 334 -4.92 -6.38 27.15
N ALA A 335 -3.70 -6.61 26.65
CA ALA A 335 -2.71 -7.44 27.31
C ALA A 335 -2.17 -6.79 28.59
N ILE A 336 -1.95 -5.46 28.58
CA ILE A 336 -1.59 -4.70 29.77
C ILE A 336 -2.67 -4.81 30.85
N ALA A 337 -3.95 -4.64 30.47
CA ALA A 337 -5.08 -4.79 31.38
C ALA A 337 -5.07 -6.16 32.10
N GLY A 338 -4.89 -7.24 31.31
CA GLY A 338 -4.77 -8.59 31.85
C GLY A 338 -3.54 -8.77 32.76
N LYS A 339 -2.41 -8.13 32.43
CA LYS A 339 -1.16 -8.23 33.22
C LYS A 339 -1.27 -7.61 34.61
N VAL A 340 -1.97 -6.46 34.72
CA VAL A 340 -2.14 -5.74 35.99
C VAL A 340 -3.48 -6.04 36.69
N GLY A 341 -4.32 -6.91 36.11
CA GLY A 341 -5.62 -7.28 36.71
C GLY A 341 -6.64 -6.15 36.73
N VAL A 342 -6.62 -5.27 35.72
CA VAL A 342 -7.50 -4.10 35.60
C VAL A 342 -8.43 -4.29 34.41
N ASP A 343 -9.64 -3.72 34.51
CA ASP A 343 -10.60 -3.72 33.41
C ASP A 343 -10.03 -3.03 32.14
N LYS A 344 -10.44 -3.50 30.95
CA LYS A 344 -9.95 -3.01 29.66
C LYS A 344 -10.35 -1.55 29.38
N VAL A 345 -11.46 -1.08 29.92
CA VAL A 345 -11.86 0.30 29.81
C VAL A 345 -11.02 1.17 30.73
N GLU A 346 -10.84 0.71 31.98
CA GLU A 346 -10.07 1.44 32.98
C GLU A 346 -8.62 1.61 32.55
N ILE A 347 -7.97 0.61 31.95
CA ILE A 347 -6.59 0.76 31.46
C ILE A 347 -6.48 1.84 30.38
N ARG A 348 -7.51 1.99 29.52
CA ARG A 348 -7.58 3.06 28.54
C ARG A 348 -7.73 4.44 29.20
N ARG A 349 -8.61 4.56 30.21
CA ARG A 349 -8.78 5.83 30.98
C ARG A 349 -7.47 6.29 31.57
N ARG A 350 -6.70 5.38 32.18
CA ARG A 350 -5.39 5.71 32.80
C ARG A 350 -4.36 6.25 31.83
N ASN A 351 -4.45 5.82 30.58
CA ASN A 351 -3.44 6.12 29.57
C ASN A 351 -3.88 7.17 28.55
N LEU A 352 -5.17 7.49 28.41
CA LEU A 352 -5.63 8.50 27.47
C LEU A 352 -5.07 9.90 27.77
N ILE A 353 -4.77 10.65 26.71
CA ILE A 353 -4.40 12.06 26.80
C ILE A 353 -5.62 12.84 27.28
N GLY A 354 -5.54 13.46 28.46
CA GLY A 354 -6.63 14.25 29.03
C GLY A 354 -6.82 15.59 28.32
N LYS A 355 -8.05 16.10 28.33
CA LYS A 355 -8.43 17.40 27.71
C LYS A 355 -7.53 18.55 28.13
N SER A 356 -7.11 18.61 29.40
CA SER A 356 -6.24 19.66 29.94
C SER A 356 -4.81 19.64 29.42
N ALA A 357 -4.38 18.53 28.77
CA ALA A 357 -3.06 18.41 28.19
C ALA A 357 -2.99 18.92 26.72
N MET A 358 -4.13 19.30 26.13
CA MET A 358 -4.19 19.79 24.75
C MET A 358 -3.75 21.26 24.64
N PRO A 359 -3.01 21.65 23.59
CA PRO A 359 -2.46 20.80 22.53
C PRO A 359 -1.34 19.90 23.01
N TYR A 360 -1.35 18.63 22.58
CA TYR A 360 -0.37 17.63 22.95
C TYR A 360 0.48 17.23 21.75
N THR A 361 1.79 17.52 21.81
CA THR A 361 2.75 17.17 20.77
C THR A 361 3.32 15.77 21.06
N LEU A 362 3.18 14.86 20.08
CA LEU A 362 3.63 13.47 20.25
C LEU A 362 5.15 13.30 20.10
N GLY A 363 5.86 14.27 19.52
CA GLY A 363 7.30 14.15 19.24
C GLY A 363 7.64 13.33 17.99
N LEU A 364 6.63 13.02 17.17
CA LEU A 364 6.78 12.26 15.92
C LEU A 364 6.35 13.10 14.72
N GLU A 365 6.88 12.71 13.57
CA GLU A 365 6.55 13.28 12.28
C GLU A 365 6.16 12.18 11.29
N THR A 366 5.20 12.47 10.41
CA THR A 366 4.85 11.63 9.26
C THR A 366 4.48 12.50 8.07
N LEU A 367 4.88 12.10 6.88
CA LEU A 367 4.59 12.83 5.63
C LEU A 367 4.98 14.32 5.68
N GLY A 368 6.08 14.65 6.37
CA GLY A 368 6.56 16.02 6.52
C GLY A 368 5.73 16.89 7.47
N THR A 369 4.91 16.28 8.34
CA THR A 369 4.06 16.99 9.30
C THR A 369 4.25 16.44 10.71
N HIS A 370 4.47 17.33 11.68
CA HIS A 370 4.50 16.97 13.09
C HIS A 370 3.12 16.52 13.59
N ILE A 371 3.10 15.48 14.42
CA ILE A 371 1.87 14.95 14.99
C ILE A 371 1.54 15.74 16.25
N VAL A 372 0.44 16.51 16.18
CA VAL A 372 -0.08 17.28 17.30
C VAL A 372 -1.57 16.97 17.47
N TYR A 373 -1.96 16.58 18.66
CA TYR A 373 -3.37 16.52 19.08
C TYR A 373 -3.74 17.91 19.56
N ASP A 374 -4.36 18.71 18.68
CA ASP A 374 -4.62 20.12 18.89
C ASP A 374 -5.78 20.37 19.87
N SER A 375 -6.76 19.47 19.85
CA SER A 375 -7.97 19.54 20.65
C SER A 375 -8.60 18.16 20.82
N GLY A 376 -9.46 18.00 21.82
CA GLY A 376 -10.21 16.76 22.02
C GLY A 376 -10.54 16.50 23.47
N ASP A 377 -11.55 15.66 23.70
CA ASP A 377 -11.93 15.11 24.99
C ASP A 377 -12.08 13.60 24.85
N TYR A 378 -10.97 12.88 24.83
CA TYR A 378 -10.95 11.43 24.57
C TYR A 378 -11.61 10.64 25.69
N VAL A 379 -11.43 11.06 26.95
CA VAL A 379 -12.08 10.43 28.10
C VAL A 379 -13.59 10.65 28.04
N GLY A 380 -14.04 11.86 27.82
CA GLY A 380 -15.47 12.15 27.70
C GLY A 380 -16.13 11.45 26.50
N LEU A 381 -15.38 11.26 25.39
CA LEU A 381 -15.87 10.47 24.24
C LEU A 381 -16.01 8.99 24.60
N LEU A 382 -15.03 8.42 25.32
CA LEU A 382 -15.08 7.04 25.80
C LEU A 382 -16.30 6.84 26.72
N ASP A 383 -16.50 7.75 27.70
CA ASP A 383 -17.62 7.70 28.63
C ASP A 383 -18.97 7.73 27.92
N LYS A 384 -19.11 8.65 26.96
CA LYS A 384 -20.32 8.74 26.13
C LYS A 384 -20.57 7.47 25.32
N ALA A 385 -19.53 6.86 24.77
CA ALA A 385 -19.65 5.62 24.01
C ALA A 385 -20.10 4.45 24.91
N LEU A 386 -19.52 4.35 26.12
CA LEU A 386 -19.90 3.35 27.11
C LEU A 386 -21.36 3.52 27.57
N ALA A 387 -21.78 4.75 27.86
CA ALA A 387 -23.17 5.05 28.24
C ALA A 387 -24.15 4.65 27.12
N LEU A 388 -23.83 4.98 25.85
CA LEU A 388 -24.67 4.59 24.71
C LEU A 388 -24.72 3.07 24.49
N ALA A 389 -23.67 2.35 24.87
CA ALA A 389 -23.59 0.90 24.79
C ALA A 389 -24.20 0.20 26.01
N GLY A 390 -24.64 0.93 27.05
CA GLY A 390 -25.12 0.38 28.30
C GLY A 390 -24.05 -0.30 29.15
N LEU A 391 -22.77 0.09 28.97
CA LEU A 391 -21.61 -0.49 29.66
C LEU A 391 -21.05 0.41 30.78
N ASP A 392 -21.74 1.47 31.13
CA ASP A 392 -21.25 2.52 32.02
C ASP A 392 -21.30 2.18 33.51
N GLN A 393 -22.00 1.12 33.92
CA GLN A 393 -22.16 0.76 35.37
C GLN A 393 -22.25 -0.73 35.70
N SER A 394 -22.16 -1.66 34.76
CA SER A 394 -22.54 -3.06 35.04
C SER A 394 -21.44 -4.12 35.01
N ALA A 395 -20.18 -3.76 34.89
CA ALA A 395 -19.08 -4.73 34.86
C ALA A 395 -18.46 -5.03 36.25
N THR A 396 -19.18 -4.83 37.35
CA THR A 396 -18.83 -5.29 38.69
C THR A 396 -19.76 -6.37 39.19
N GLY A 397 -20.14 -7.32 38.36
CA GLY A 397 -21.00 -8.40 38.74
C GLY A 397 -20.88 -9.60 37.82
N ASP A 398 -20.25 -10.62 38.34
CA ASP A 398 -20.36 -12.04 38.01
C ASP A 398 -20.53 -12.48 36.54
N GLY A 399 -19.46 -13.14 36.02
CA GLY A 399 -19.50 -13.96 34.83
C GLY A 399 -18.12 -14.47 34.46
#